data_d0a3eeddb3bb23f6ce8b3569107e7369
#
_entry.id   d0a3eeddb3bb23f6ce8b3569107e7369
#
_cell.length_a   1.000
_cell.length_b   1.000
_cell.length_c   1.000
_cell.angle_alpha   90.00
_cell.angle_beta   90.00
_cell.angle_gamma   90.00
#
_symmetry.space_group_name_H-M   'P 1'
#
loop_
_entity.id
_entity.type
_entity.pdbx_description
1 polymer ?
#
loop_
_entity_poly.entity_id
_entity_poly.type
_entity_poly.pdbx_seq_one_letter_code
_entity_poly.pdbx_strand_id
1 'polypeptide(L)'
;MKNINNNVKFDRTILLVQVGTSGHKLQRAAKLIKKITHQKPTFAKAKKTNKSFGIRKGEFISCFTSIRSKKGALILFKGMQLKNFSLTETNFSENSNVNFGIKDHLNLGLRYEQAIGIFGFQFCVTLYKSGMRIRFRKKLRRKIKKKNRITKEQSMKWFKKFFRKCVKAYL
;
A
#
# COMPACT_ATOMS: atom_id res chain seq x y z
N MET A 1 35.09 -4.42 -1.89
CA MET A 1 33.99 -4.58 -0.92
C MET A 1 32.66 -4.33 -1.61
N LYS A 2 31.83 -5.34 -1.89
CA LYS A 2 30.47 -5.17 -2.41
C LYS A 2 29.64 -4.47 -1.34
N ASN A 3 29.20 -3.25 -1.62
CA ASN A 3 28.35 -2.48 -0.71
C ASN A 3 27.04 -3.22 -0.45
N ILE A 4 26.99 -4.06 0.58
CA ILE A 4 25.84 -4.85 1.02
C ILE A 4 24.63 -3.95 1.36
N ASN A 5 24.88 -2.66 1.58
CA ASN A 5 23.89 -1.68 2.01
C ASN A 5 23.01 -1.08 0.90
N ASN A 6 23.23 -1.43 -0.35
CA ASN A 6 22.52 -0.80 -1.48
C ASN A 6 21.28 -1.57 -1.97
N ASN A 7 20.98 -2.74 -1.37
CA ASN A 7 19.86 -3.55 -1.80
C ASN A 7 18.52 -2.99 -1.30
N VAL A 8 17.64 -2.70 -2.25
CA VAL A 8 16.25 -2.35 -1.98
C VAL A 8 15.50 -3.60 -1.51
N LYS A 9 14.74 -3.49 -0.43
CA LYS A 9 13.94 -4.56 0.16
C LYS A 9 12.48 -4.11 0.27
N PHE A 10 11.56 -5.07 0.30
CA PHE A 10 10.16 -4.84 0.63
C PHE A 10 10.03 -4.46 2.11
N ASP A 11 9.30 -3.38 2.42
CA ASP A 11 8.97 -2.99 3.80
C ASP A 11 7.55 -3.43 4.14
N ARG A 12 6.57 -2.89 3.43
CA ARG A 12 5.15 -3.13 3.72
C ARG A 12 4.25 -2.86 2.52
N THR A 13 3.09 -3.48 2.55
CA THR A 13 1.94 -3.13 1.72
C THR A 13 0.88 -2.47 2.59
N ILE A 14 0.39 -1.33 2.18
CA ILE A 14 -0.73 -0.64 2.82
C ILE A 14 -1.95 -0.84 1.92
N LEU A 15 -3.02 -1.40 2.50
CA LEU A 15 -4.33 -1.45 1.85
C LEU A 15 -5.13 -0.26 2.35
N LEU A 16 -5.65 0.52 1.42
CA LEU A 16 -6.44 1.71 1.68
C LEU A 16 -7.79 1.60 0.96
N VAL A 17 -8.87 1.88 1.68
CA VAL A 17 -10.22 2.06 1.11
C VAL A 17 -10.66 3.49 1.39
N GLN A 18 -10.93 4.22 0.34
CA GLN A 18 -11.47 5.58 0.42
C GLN A 18 -12.98 5.53 0.18
N VAL A 19 -13.74 5.92 1.19
CA VAL A 19 -15.21 5.91 1.15
C VAL A 19 -15.78 7.31 0.87
N GLY A 20 -15.07 8.33 1.34
CA GLY A 20 -15.48 9.74 1.20
C GLY A 20 -16.50 10.21 2.23
N THR A 21 -17.16 9.30 2.93
CA THR A 21 -18.20 9.61 3.94
C THR A 21 -17.93 8.86 5.23
N SER A 22 -18.32 9.42 6.35
CA SER A 22 -18.34 8.74 7.64
C SER A 22 -19.58 7.82 7.79
N GLY A 23 -19.63 7.06 8.89
CA GLY A 23 -20.80 6.24 9.23
C GLY A 23 -20.72 4.78 8.79
N HIS A 24 -21.89 4.16 8.54
CA HIS A 24 -22.01 2.71 8.30
C HIS A 24 -21.22 2.20 7.09
N LYS A 25 -21.11 3.00 6.02
CA LYS A 25 -20.34 2.63 4.83
C LYS A 25 -18.85 2.45 5.17
N LEU A 26 -18.30 3.35 5.99
CA LEU A 26 -16.90 3.25 6.44
C LEU A 26 -16.67 2.07 7.38
N GLN A 27 -17.63 1.73 8.25
CA GLN A 27 -17.55 0.55 9.11
C GLN A 27 -17.58 -0.76 8.31
N ARG A 28 -18.41 -0.83 7.25
CA ARG A 28 -18.42 -1.97 6.30
C ARG A 28 -17.07 -2.15 5.61
N ALA A 29 -16.48 -1.05 5.12
CA ALA A 29 -15.14 -1.05 4.55
C ALA A 29 -14.08 -1.54 5.55
N ALA A 30 -14.18 -1.14 6.81
CA ALA A 30 -13.29 -1.58 7.88
C ALA A 30 -13.42 -3.09 8.17
N LYS A 31 -14.65 -3.63 8.19
CA LYS A 31 -14.89 -5.08 8.31
C LYS A 31 -14.24 -5.86 7.17
N LEU A 32 -14.34 -5.34 5.94
CA LEU A 32 -13.73 -5.95 4.76
C LEU A 32 -12.20 -6.00 4.86
N ILE A 33 -11.54 -4.87 5.20
CA ILE A 33 -10.08 -4.84 5.42
C ILE A 33 -9.67 -5.84 6.50
N LYS A 34 -10.42 -5.94 7.61
CA LYS A 34 -10.15 -6.89 8.68
C LYS A 34 -10.22 -8.35 8.19
N LYS A 35 -11.16 -8.69 7.30
CA LYS A 35 -11.27 -10.02 6.69
C LYS A 35 -10.07 -10.37 5.80
N ILE A 36 -9.58 -9.41 5.01
CA ILE A 36 -8.44 -9.62 4.09
C ILE A 36 -7.12 -9.74 4.87
N THR A 37 -6.94 -8.86 5.86
CA THR A 37 -5.64 -8.67 6.51
C THR A 37 -5.50 -9.39 7.83
N HIS A 38 -6.63 -9.78 8.44
CA HIS A 38 -6.73 -10.26 9.82
C HIS A 38 -6.17 -9.26 10.86
N GLN A 39 -6.12 -7.95 10.49
CA GLN A 39 -5.65 -6.89 11.36
C GLN A 39 -6.73 -5.82 11.54
N LYS A 40 -6.75 -5.15 12.70
CA LYS A 40 -7.66 -4.02 12.95
C LYS A 40 -7.27 -2.84 12.06
N PRO A 41 -8.17 -2.31 11.21
CA PRO A 41 -7.88 -1.16 10.37
C PRO A 41 -7.84 0.13 11.20
N THR A 42 -7.08 1.09 10.70
CA THR A 42 -7.00 2.45 11.23
C THR A 42 -7.83 3.37 10.34
N PHE A 43 -8.59 4.27 10.97
CA PHE A 43 -9.37 5.28 10.26
C PHE A 43 -8.53 6.54 10.03
N ALA A 44 -8.70 7.17 8.86
CA ALA A 44 -8.02 8.42 8.54
C ALA A 44 -9.02 9.56 8.44
N LYS A 45 -8.64 10.69 9.03
CA LYS A 45 -9.42 11.92 9.07
C LYS A 45 -9.08 12.82 7.87
N ALA A 46 -10.07 13.54 7.39
CA ALA A 46 -9.89 14.59 6.38
C ALA A 46 -9.01 15.72 6.93
N LYS A 47 -8.00 16.12 6.18
CA LYS A 47 -7.07 17.20 6.58
C LYS A 47 -7.63 18.58 6.28
N LYS A 48 -8.45 18.71 5.23
CA LYS A 48 -9.05 19.95 4.76
C LYS A 48 -10.53 19.75 4.52
N THR A 49 -11.33 20.81 4.67
CA THR A 49 -12.72 20.84 4.26
C THR A 49 -12.78 20.96 2.74
N ASN A 50 -13.64 20.17 2.10
CA ASN A 50 -13.94 20.28 0.68
C ASN A 50 -15.46 20.30 0.51
N LYS A 51 -16.00 21.48 0.21
CA LYS A 51 -17.45 21.70 0.07
C LYS A 51 -18.04 20.92 -1.10
N SER A 52 -17.33 20.80 -2.23
CA SER A 52 -17.81 20.09 -3.42
C SER A 52 -18.05 18.61 -3.18
N PHE A 53 -17.32 17.98 -2.27
CA PHE A 53 -17.49 16.57 -1.89
C PHE A 53 -18.23 16.39 -0.56
N GLY A 54 -18.72 17.46 0.06
CA GLY A 54 -19.42 17.40 1.34
C GLY A 54 -18.55 16.97 2.53
N ILE A 55 -17.20 17.06 2.40
CA ILE A 55 -16.26 16.59 3.40
C ILE A 55 -15.85 17.75 4.33
N ARG A 56 -15.94 17.52 5.65
CA ARG A 56 -15.49 18.47 6.67
C ARG A 56 -14.12 18.04 7.23
N LYS A 57 -13.30 19.03 7.61
CA LYS A 57 -12.03 18.80 8.30
C LYS A 57 -12.27 17.99 9.60
N GLY A 58 -11.47 16.94 9.81
CA GLY A 58 -11.57 16.07 10.99
C GLY A 58 -12.53 14.90 10.87
N GLU A 59 -13.34 14.83 9.82
CA GLU A 59 -14.25 13.73 9.52
C GLU A 59 -13.50 12.49 9.07
N PHE A 60 -13.94 11.30 9.50
CA PHE A 60 -13.36 10.03 9.05
C PHE A 60 -13.88 9.68 7.65
N ILE A 61 -12.99 9.61 6.67
CA ILE A 61 -13.34 9.41 5.25
C ILE A 61 -12.75 8.13 4.64
N SER A 62 -11.77 7.53 5.28
CA SER A 62 -11.08 6.35 4.78
C SER A 62 -10.60 5.44 5.90
N CYS A 63 -10.33 4.19 5.56
CA CYS A 63 -9.71 3.22 6.46
C CYS A 63 -8.55 2.52 5.74
N PHE A 64 -7.50 2.20 6.50
CA PHE A 64 -6.31 1.56 5.97
C PHE A 64 -5.67 0.60 6.97
N THR A 65 -4.87 -0.33 6.44
CA THR A 65 -4.06 -1.25 7.24
C THR A 65 -2.69 -1.40 6.61
N SER A 66 -1.65 -1.45 7.45
CA SER A 66 -0.26 -1.62 7.03
C SER A 66 0.20 -3.04 7.35
N ILE A 67 0.53 -3.82 6.32
CA ILE A 67 0.87 -5.23 6.42
C ILE A 67 2.34 -5.42 6.05
N ARG A 68 3.09 -6.02 6.95
CA ARG A 68 4.51 -6.29 6.79
C ARG A 68 4.77 -7.78 6.56
N SER A 69 6.04 -8.13 6.35
CA SER A 69 6.52 -9.51 6.22
C SER A 69 5.91 -10.28 5.05
N LYS A 70 5.95 -11.61 5.11
CA LYS A 70 5.44 -12.52 4.08
C LYS A 70 3.96 -12.27 3.74
N LYS A 71 3.11 -11.97 4.75
CA LYS A 71 1.69 -11.68 4.52
C LYS A 71 1.47 -10.46 3.61
N GLY A 72 2.25 -9.38 3.81
CA GLY A 72 2.18 -8.20 2.95
C GLY A 72 2.61 -8.49 1.52
N ALA A 73 3.64 -9.33 1.33
CA ALA A 73 4.09 -9.75 0.02
C ALA A 73 3.05 -10.64 -0.71
N LEU A 74 2.39 -11.56 0.00
CA LEU A 74 1.31 -12.39 -0.55
C LEU A 74 0.11 -11.57 -1.03
N ILE A 75 -0.32 -10.60 -0.22
CA ILE A 75 -1.42 -9.70 -0.59
C ILE A 75 -1.03 -8.85 -1.79
N LEU A 76 0.21 -8.35 -1.83
CA LEU A 76 0.74 -7.65 -2.99
C LEU A 76 0.72 -8.53 -4.24
N PHE A 77 1.14 -9.79 -4.12
CA PHE A 77 1.14 -10.74 -5.24
C PHE A 77 -0.27 -10.94 -5.81
N LYS A 78 -1.27 -11.20 -4.94
CA LYS A 78 -2.69 -11.29 -5.36
C LYS A 78 -3.16 -10.01 -6.05
N GLY A 79 -2.82 -8.83 -5.52
CA GLY A 79 -3.15 -7.56 -6.15
C GLY A 79 -2.52 -7.38 -7.53
N MET A 80 -1.28 -7.85 -7.71
CA MET A 80 -0.58 -7.80 -8.99
C MET A 80 -1.11 -8.79 -10.01
N GLN A 81 -1.58 -9.97 -9.59
CA GLN A 81 -2.30 -10.91 -10.47
C GLN A 81 -3.50 -10.24 -11.14
N LEU A 82 -4.30 -9.48 -10.37
CA LEU A 82 -5.45 -8.75 -10.90
C LEU A 82 -5.09 -7.64 -11.88
N LYS A 83 -3.85 -7.18 -11.84
CA LYS A 83 -3.28 -6.21 -12.78
C LYS A 83 -2.47 -6.86 -13.90
N ASN A 84 -2.56 -8.19 -14.06
CA ASN A 84 -1.77 -8.95 -15.04
C ASN A 84 -0.27 -8.62 -14.96
N PHE A 85 0.24 -8.37 -13.74
CA PHE A 85 1.62 -7.95 -13.46
C PHE A 85 2.10 -6.72 -14.24
N SER A 86 1.18 -5.92 -14.78
CA SER A 86 1.49 -4.71 -15.54
C SER A 86 1.28 -3.46 -14.67
N LEU A 87 2.29 -2.62 -14.60
CA LEU A 87 2.24 -1.30 -13.95
C LEU A 87 2.82 -0.27 -14.90
N THR A 88 2.18 0.89 -14.98
CA THR A 88 2.68 2.05 -15.72
C THR A 88 3.72 2.80 -14.90
N GLU A 89 4.54 3.62 -15.55
CA GLU A 89 5.53 4.45 -14.84
C GLU A 89 4.89 5.44 -13.87
N THR A 90 3.68 5.89 -14.13
CA THR A 90 2.92 6.81 -13.27
C THR A 90 2.60 6.22 -11.91
N ASN A 91 2.56 4.88 -11.79
CA ASN A 91 2.33 4.19 -10.53
C ASN A 91 3.52 4.29 -9.56
N PHE A 92 4.70 4.66 -10.07
CA PHE A 92 5.93 4.77 -9.29
C PHE A 92 6.19 6.21 -8.90
N SER A 93 6.21 6.47 -7.59
CA SER A 93 6.56 7.78 -7.04
C SER A 93 8.08 7.97 -6.98
N GLU A 94 8.53 9.22 -7.03
CA GLU A 94 9.95 9.59 -6.81
C GLU A 94 10.47 9.18 -5.43
N ASN A 95 9.58 9.02 -4.45
CA ASN A 95 9.91 8.68 -3.07
C ASN A 95 9.81 7.18 -2.76
N SER A 96 10.04 6.31 -3.73
CA SER A 96 10.04 4.84 -3.57
C SER A 96 8.70 4.16 -3.28
N ASN A 97 7.61 4.88 -3.28
CA ASN A 97 6.29 4.28 -3.09
C ASN A 97 5.70 3.88 -4.44
N VAL A 98 5.01 2.74 -4.47
CA VAL A 98 4.31 2.28 -5.65
C VAL A 98 2.83 2.14 -5.32
N ASN A 99 1.99 2.80 -6.10
CA ASN A 99 0.56 2.88 -5.85
C ASN A 99 -0.21 2.37 -7.06
N PHE A 100 -1.18 1.48 -6.83
CA PHE A 100 -2.12 1.05 -7.84
C PHE A 100 -3.47 0.73 -7.22
N GLY A 101 -4.53 0.86 -7.98
CA GLY A 101 -5.90 0.62 -7.54
C GLY A 101 -6.51 -0.62 -8.19
N ILE A 102 -7.42 -1.26 -7.46
CA ILE A 102 -8.29 -2.34 -7.92
C ILE A 102 -9.72 -1.88 -7.73
N LYS A 103 -10.58 -2.07 -8.74
CA LYS A 103 -11.98 -1.62 -8.68
C LYS A 103 -12.79 -2.43 -7.67
N ASP A 104 -12.62 -3.77 -7.66
CA ASP A 104 -13.48 -4.68 -6.91
C ASP A 104 -12.67 -5.63 -6.04
N HIS A 105 -13.11 -5.78 -4.79
CA HIS A 105 -12.46 -6.70 -3.85
C HIS A 105 -12.77 -8.17 -4.12
N LEU A 106 -13.84 -8.48 -4.86
CA LEU A 106 -14.26 -9.85 -5.18
C LEU A 106 -13.16 -10.61 -5.92
N ASN A 107 -12.45 -9.91 -6.77
CA ASN A 107 -11.32 -10.47 -7.54
C ASN A 107 -10.14 -10.93 -6.66
N LEU A 108 -10.08 -10.54 -5.37
CA LEU A 108 -9.08 -11.05 -4.41
C LEU A 108 -9.42 -12.45 -3.87
N GLY A 109 -10.48 -13.08 -4.37
CA GLY A 109 -10.94 -14.40 -3.93
C GLY A 109 -11.85 -14.37 -2.70
N LEU A 110 -12.47 -13.23 -2.43
CA LEU A 110 -13.47 -13.10 -1.37
C LEU A 110 -14.87 -13.35 -1.93
N ARG A 111 -15.70 -14.04 -1.16
CA ARG A 111 -17.13 -14.19 -1.49
C ARG A 111 -17.85 -12.86 -1.32
N TYR A 112 -18.81 -12.60 -2.20
CA TYR A 112 -19.70 -11.45 -2.07
C TYR A 112 -20.56 -11.59 -0.81
N GLU A 113 -20.62 -10.53 -0.03
CA GLU A 113 -21.48 -10.41 1.14
C GLU A 113 -22.32 -9.14 1.01
N GLN A 114 -23.63 -9.30 0.90
CA GLN A 114 -24.57 -8.19 0.78
C GLN A 114 -24.45 -7.19 1.93
N ALA A 115 -24.19 -7.67 3.15
CA ALA A 115 -23.99 -6.83 4.32
C ALA A 115 -22.76 -5.90 4.23
N ILE A 116 -21.76 -6.24 3.42
CA ILE A 116 -20.53 -5.47 3.24
C ILE A 116 -20.66 -4.57 1.99
N GLY A 117 -21.10 -5.13 0.86
CA GLY A 117 -21.13 -4.45 -0.44
C GLY A 117 -19.77 -4.48 -1.15
N ILE A 118 -19.69 -3.85 -2.31
CA ILE A 118 -18.50 -3.80 -3.16
C ILE A 118 -17.68 -2.56 -2.84
N PHE A 119 -16.36 -2.75 -2.66
CA PHE A 119 -15.40 -1.67 -2.42
C PHE A 119 -14.16 -1.85 -3.28
N GLY A 120 -13.67 -0.72 -3.82
CA GLY A 120 -12.36 -0.66 -4.44
C GLY A 120 -11.24 -0.51 -3.41
N PHE A 121 -10.07 -1.01 -3.76
CA PHE A 121 -8.85 -0.92 -2.95
C PHE A 121 -7.75 -0.17 -3.65
N GLN A 122 -7.04 0.61 -2.87
CA GLN A 122 -5.76 1.17 -3.27
C GLN A 122 -4.64 0.45 -2.52
N PHE A 123 -3.68 -0.06 -3.28
CA PHE A 123 -2.45 -0.65 -2.78
C PHE A 123 -1.36 0.40 -2.77
N CYS A 124 -0.74 0.62 -1.63
CA CYS A 124 0.44 1.46 -1.51
C CYS A 124 1.58 0.60 -0.98
N VAL A 125 2.59 0.37 -1.81
CA VAL A 125 3.76 -0.45 -1.49
C VAL A 125 4.92 0.44 -1.13
N THR A 126 5.52 0.19 0.02
CA THR A 126 6.70 0.93 0.47
C THR A 126 7.93 0.03 0.43
N LEU A 127 8.98 0.53 -0.19
CA LEU A 127 10.28 -0.13 -0.24
C LEU A 127 11.23 0.47 0.79
N TYR A 128 12.18 -0.34 1.23
CA TYR A 128 13.18 0.02 2.24
C TYR A 128 14.58 -0.22 1.71
N LYS A 129 15.50 0.67 2.10
CA LYS A 129 16.95 0.55 1.87
C LYS A 129 17.68 0.75 3.18
N SER A 130 18.79 0.06 3.36
CA SER A 130 19.62 0.24 4.56
C SER A 130 20.01 1.72 4.72
N GLY A 131 20.03 2.21 5.95
CA GLY A 131 20.28 3.62 6.26
C GLY A 131 19.03 4.49 6.38
N MET A 132 17.84 4.03 5.99
CA MET A 132 16.60 4.80 6.15
C MET A 132 16.13 4.92 7.61
N ARG A 133 16.71 4.14 8.54
CA ARG A 133 16.38 4.18 9.97
C ARG A 133 16.60 5.56 10.60
N ILE A 134 17.48 6.38 10.04
CA ILE A 134 17.78 7.74 10.54
C ILE A 134 16.49 8.59 10.61
N ARG A 135 15.54 8.37 9.71
CA ARG A 135 14.24 9.06 9.68
C ARG A 135 13.34 8.68 10.86
N PHE A 136 13.48 7.45 11.39
CA PHE A 136 12.59 6.88 12.40
C PHE A 136 13.18 6.87 13.81
N ARG A 137 14.43 7.31 13.99
CA ARG A 137 15.08 7.38 15.29
C ARG A 137 14.35 8.33 16.22
N LYS A 138 14.22 7.97 17.51
CA LYS A 138 13.65 8.84 18.54
C LYS A 138 14.58 10.03 18.84
N LYS A 139 15.89 9.75 19.00
CA LYS A 139 16.95 10.78 19.19
C LYS A 139 17.75 10.94 17.91
N LEU A 140 18.34 12.13 17.69
CA LEU A 140 19.17 12.47 16.54
C LEU A 140 18.48 12.17 15.17
N ARG A 141 17.19 12.39 15.10
CA ARG A 141 16.39 12.25 13.86
C ARG A 141 16.85 13.26 12.83
N ARG A 142 17.19 12.79 11.61
CA ARG A 142 17.61 13.62 10.49
C ARG A 142 16.93 13.22 9.19
N LYS A 143 16.92 14.11 8.22
CA LYS A 143 16.47 13.82 6.86
C LYS A 143 17.43 12.80 6.20
N ILE A 144 16.87 11.90 5.39
CA ILE A 144 17.67 10.92 4.62
C ILE A 144 18.49 11.67 3.58
N LYS A 145 19.80 11.43 3.54
CA LYS A 145 20.69 11.98 2.52
C LYS A 145 20.27 11.52 1.12
N LYS A 146 20.45 12.34 0.09
CA LYS A 146 20.09 12.03 -1.31
C LYS A 146 20.62 10.66 -1.76
N LYS A 147 21.86 10.32 -1.42
CA LYS A 147 22.53 9.04 -1.73
C LYS A 147 21.77 7.81 -1.20
N ASN A 148 21.07 7.92 -0.07
CA ASN A 148 20.35 6.81 0.57
C ASN A 148 18.86 6.78 0.23
N ARG A 149 18.36 7.72 -0.57
CA ARG A 149 16.98 7.66 -1.07
C ARG A 149 16.88 6.63 -2.18
N ILE A 150 15.72 5.99 -2.27
CA ILE A 150 15.40 5.07 -3.36
C ILE A 150 14.85 5.93 -4.50
N THR A 151 15.40 5.80 -5.69
CA THR A 151 14.91 6.48 -6.90
C THR A 151 13.79 5.69 -7.55
N LYS A 152 13.00 6.34 -8.40
CA LYS A 152 11.93 5.72 -9.21
C LYS A 152 12.44 4.51 -10.00
N GLU A 153 13.59 4.65 -10.66
CA GLU A 153 14.23 3.58 -11.44
C GLU A 153 14.62 2.37 -10.59
N GLN A 154 15.17 2.61 -9.38
CA GLN A 154 15.52 1.52 -8.44
C GLN A 154 14.28 0.76 -8.00
N SER A 155 13.15 1.46 -7.80
CA SER A 155 11.87 0.85 -7.47
C SER A 155 11.35 -0.02 -8.62
N MET A 156 11.40 0.48 -9.86
CA MET A 156 11.01 -0.28 -11.04
C MET A 156 11.87 -1.53 -11.25
N LYS A 157 13.20 -1.39 -11.13
CA LYS A 157 14.13 -2.54 -11.23
C LYS A 157 13.85 -3.59 -10.15
N TRP A 158 13.56 -3.15 -8.92
CA TRP A 158 13.21 -4.05 -7.82
C TRP A 158 11.90 -4.81 -8.12
N PHE A 159 10.85 -4.13 -8.57
CA PHE A 159 9.57 -4.74 -8.92
C PHE A 159 9.71 -5.78 -10.03
N LYS A 160 10.40 -5.43 -11.13
CA LYS A 160 10.68 -6.38 -12.23
C LYS A 160 11.39 -7.63 -11.72
N LYS A 161 12.41 -7.48 -10.86
CA LYS A 161 13.16 -8.60 -10.31
C LYS A 161 12.31 -9.45 -9.35
N PHE A 162 11.52 -8.81 -8.48
CA PHE A 162 10.69 -9.49 -7.48
C PHE A 162 9.60 -10.34 -8.14
N PHE A 163 8.83 -9.77 -9.05
CA PHE A 163 7.75 -10.49 -9.71
C PHE A 163 8.22 -11.53 -10.72
N ARG A 164 9.33 -11.29 -11.41
CA ARG A 164 9.94 -12.30 -12.29
C ARG A 164 10.30 -13.59 -11.53
N LYS A 165 10.77 -13.47 -10.30
CA LYS A 165 11.03 -14.63 -9.42
C LYS A 165 9.74 -15.29 -8.95
N CYS A 166 8.75 -14.50 -8.58
CA CYS A 166 7.46 -15.03 -8.13
C CYS A 166 6.73 -15.78 -9.25
N VAL A 167 6.68 -15.23 -10.45
CA VAL A 167 6.03 -15.90 -11.60
C VAL A 167 6.74 -17.24 -11.91
N LYS A 168 8.06 -17.28 -11.89
CA LYS A 168 8.82 -18.55 -12.09
C LYS A 168 8.63 -19.58 -10.99
N ALA A 169 8.25 -19.18 -9.79
CA ALA A 169 8.02 -20.10 -8.67
C ALA A 169 6.60 -20.69 -8.65
N TYR A 170 5.70 -20.18 -9.49
CA TYR A 170 4.30 -20.62 -9.60
C TYR A 170 3.97 -21.24 -10.97
N LEU A 171 4.92 -21.29 -11.90
CA LEU A 171 4.91 -22.09 -13.13
C LEU A 171 5.75 -23.35 -12.92
#